data_f8c0144d8902b2bc0aa26f18a064e16c
#
_entry.id   f8c0144d8902b2bc0aa26f18a064e16c
#
_cell.length_a   1.000
_cell.length_b   1.000
_cell.length_c   1.000
_cell.angle_alpha   90.00
_cell.angle_beta   90.00
_cell.angle_gamma   90.00
#
_symmetry.space_group_name_H-M   'P 1'
#
loop_
_entity.id
_entity.type
_entity.pdbx_description
1 polymer ?
#
loop_
_entity_poly.entity_id
_entity_poly.type
_entity_poly.pdbx_seq_one_letter_code
_entity_poly.pdbx_strand_id
1 'polypeptide(L)'
;MTSRREFLRKTGAAAAFAAAGSVLGPDLASALVAPPRYPRGVQSLEELPIRELLTAAIDAAKAAGATWADARISRYRQNFVGTREKQITQVGDTDSVGVGIRALANGAWGFAASQNLTKDGVAATAREAATIARANAIPGAAPVVLAPAPAYPNATWKSSYEIDPFTVPVEQKAQLLIDANTEAMKVTNVKFVNSFLFFIREDRNYANTDGSFITQTVIRSWVPFTATAVSPDFSDFQSRGNTVQPAGRGWEFIQAANLDSNFTYYKLNLFPGHL
;
A
#
# COMPACT_ATOMS: atom_id res chain seq x y z
N MET A 1 24.28 -23.06 1.79
CA MET A 1 23.30 -23.25 0.71
C MET A 1 22.24 -24.22 1.20
N THR A 2 21.04 -23.76 1.52
CA THR A 2 19.91 -24.60 1.95
C THR A 2 19.44 -25.44 0.76
N SER A 3 19.36 -26.75 0.94
CA SER A 3 18.96 -27.65 -0.14
C SER A 3 17.48 -27.43 -0.50
N ARG A 4 17.13 -27.66 -1.79
CA ARG A 4 15.75 -27.56 -2.31
C ARG A 4 14.74 -28.39 -1.51
N ARG A 5 15.22 -29.47 -0.88
CA ARG A 5 14.44 -30.36 0.00
C ARG A 5 14.15 -29.76 1.37
N GLU A 6 15.05 -28.93 1.88
CA GLU A 6 14.89 -28.23 3.17
C GLU A 6 14.00 -27.00 3.03
N PHE A 7 14.06 -26.34 1.89
CA PHE A 7 13.12 -25.27 1.51
C PHE A 7 11.70 -25.81 1.41
N LEU A 8 11.49 -26.94 0.70
CA LEU A 8 10.18 -27.58 0.56
C LEU A 8 9.62 -28.14 1.88
N ARG A 9 10.47 -28.55 2.82
CA ARG A 9 10.01 -28.95 4.16
C ARG A 9 9.54 -27.77 4.99
N LYS A 10 10.18 -26.61 4.87
CA LYS A 10 9.78 -25.38 5.59
C LYS A 10 8.54 -24.74 4.97
N THR A 11 8.38 -24.81 3.65
CA THR A 11 7.16 -24.35 2.94
C THR A 11 6.01 -25.34 3.02
N GLY A 12 6.28 -26.65 3.10
CA GLY A 12 5.25 -27.67 3.32
C GLY A 12 4.56 -27.58 4.68
N ALA A 13 5.27 -27.07 5.71
CA ALA A 13 4.63 -26.77 7.00
C ALA A 13 3.64 -25.59 6.93
N ALA A 14 3.88 -24.62 6.05
CA ALA A 14 2.96 -23.51 5.79
C ALA A 14 1.73 -23.96 4.98
N ALA A 15 1.90 -24.93 4.05
CA ALA A 15 0.77 -25.48 3.28
C ALA A 15 -0.14 -26.41 4.12
N ALA A 16 0.40 -27.07 5.15
CA ALA A 16 -0.41 -27.84 6.10
C ALA A 16 -1.31 -26.95 6.98
N PHE A 17 -0.93 -25.68 7.20
CA PHE A 17 -1.77 -24.69 7.87
C PHE A 17 -2.96 -24.24 6.99
N ALA A 18 -2.82 -24.24 5.66
CA ALA A 18 -3.90 -23.88 4.74
C ALA A 18 -4.98 -24.98 4.59
N ALA A 19 -4.64 -26.25 4.86
CA ALA A 19 -5.58 -27.37 4.82
C ALA A 19 -6.40 -27.52 6.13
N ALA A 20 -5.99 -26.89 7.23
CA ALA A 20 -6.71 -26.86 8.50
C ALA A 20 -7.79 -25.76 8.57
N GLY A 21 -8.03 -25.02 7.48
CA GLY A 21 -8.88 -23.83 7.42
C GLY A 21 -10.39 -24.05 7.54
N SER A 22 -10.86 -25.28 7.82
CA SER A 22 -12.29 -25.52 8.05
C SER A 22 -12.68 -25.64 9.54
N VAL A 23 -11.75 -25.42 10.46
CA VAL A 23 -11.97 -25.49 11.92
C VAL A 23 -11.28 -24.35 12.67
N LEU A 24 -11.20 -23.16 12.07
CA LEU A 24 -10.68 -22.01 12.78
C LEU A 24 -11.82 -21.35 13.57
N GLY A 25 -11.85 -21.62 14.87
CA GLY A 25 -12.78 -20.99 15.80
C GLY A 25 -12.59 -19.47 15.88
N PRO A 26 -13.54 -18.76 16.55
CA PRO A 26 -13.56 -17.29 16.63
C PRO A 26 -12.27 -16.65 17.19
N ASP A 27 -11.44 -17.41 17.88
CA ASP A 27 -10.19 -16.93 18.47
C ASP A 27 -9.08 -16.64 17.43
N LEU A 28 -9.10 -17.31 16.27
CA LEU A 28 -8.13 -17.01 15.21
C LEU A 28 -8.55 -15.81 14.35
N ALA A 29 -9.85 -15.60 14.17
CA ALA A 29 -10.37 -14.40 13.55
C ALA A 29 -9.97 -13.16 14.39
N SER A 30 -10.08 -13.23 15.70
CA SER A 30 -9.64 -12.15 16.61
C SER A 30 -8.12 -11.93 16.61
N ALA A 31 -7.31 -12.95 16.36
CA ALA A 31 -5.87 -12.80 16.23
C ALA A 31 -5.45 -12.14 14.90
N LEU A 32 -6.25 -12.29 13.83
CA LEU A 32 -6.07 -11.63 12.55
C LEU A 32 -6.60 -10.17 12.54
N VAL A 33 -7.55 -9.88 13.43
CA VAL A 33 -8.16 -8.54 13.61
C VAL A 33 -7.45 -7.73 14.70
N ALA A 34 -6.50 -8.32 15.43
CA ALA A 34 -5.69 -7.56 16.38
C ALA A 34 -5.04 -6.38 15.63
N PRO A 35 -5.14 -5.15 16.17
CA PRO A 35 -4.47 -4.01 15.56
C PRO A 35 -3.01 -4.38 15.31
N PRO A 36 -2.42 -3.97 14.18
CA PRO A 36 -1.07 -4.34 13.84
C PRO A 36 -0.16 -4.09 15.03
N ARG A 37 0.42 -5.15 15.57
CA ARG A 37 1.44 -5.02 16.61
C ARG A 37 2.66 -4.50 15.86
N TYR A 38 2.93 -3.19 16.00
CA TYR A 38 4.20 -2.63 15.55
C TYR A 38 5.33 -3.56 16.01
N PRO A 39 6.36 -3.79 15.19
CA PRO A 39 7.57 -4.41 15.68
C PRO A 39 7.95 -3.68 16.96
N ARG A 40 8.27 -4.41 18.04
CA ARG A 40 8.58 -3.80 19.35
C ARG A 40 9.57 -2.65 19.14
N GLY A 41 9.15 -1.42 19.41
CA GLY A 41 9.94 -0.21 19.25
C GLY A 41 9.49 0.79 18.19
N VAL A 42 8.45 0.50 17.40
CA VAL A 42 7.86 1.53 16.51
C VAL A 42 6.75 2.24 17.26
N GLN A 43 7.03 3.48 17.68
CA GLN A 43 6.03 4.40 18.25
C GLN A 43 4.99 4.74 17.17
N SER A 44 3.74 4.97 17.58
CA SER A 44 2.75 5.50 16.63
C SER A 44 3.21 6.88 16.14
N LEU A 45 2.87 7.27 14.90
CA LEU A 45 3.24 8.62 14.41
C LEU A 45 2.67 9.72 15.31
N GLU A 46 1.55 9.45 15.97
CA GLU A 46 0.89 10.40 16.88
C GLU A 46 1.70 10.67 18.16
N GLU A 47 2.56 9.73 18.56
CA GLU A 47 3.44 9.84 19.74
C GLU A 47 4.80 10.46 19.41
N LEU A 48 5.15 10.61 18.13
CA LEU A 48 6.43 11.14 17.70
C LEU A 48 6.39 12.68 17.62
N PRO A 49 7.44 13.37 18.07
CA PRO A 49 7.61 14.80 17.88
C PRO A 49 8.00 15.11 16.42
N ILE A 50 7.09 14.82 15.47
CA ILE A 50 7.35 14.82 14.03
C ILE A 50 7.98 16.12 13.55
N ARG A 51 7.46 17.27 13.98
CA ARG A 51 8.00 18.57 13.57
C ARG A 51 9.46 18.74 14.01
N GLU A 52 9.78 18.35 15.24
CA GLU A 52 11.16 18.45 15.75
C GLU A 52 12.10 17.51 15.01
N LEU A 53 11.65 16.28 14.68
CA LEU A 53 12.45 15.32 13.93
C LEU A 53 12.73 15.81 12.52
N LEU A 54 11.71 16.34 11.83
CA LEU A 54 11.88 16.90 10.48
C LEU A 54 12.78 18.15 10.51
N THR A 55 12.63 19.04 11.50
CA THR A 55 13.51 20.20 11.66
C THR A 55 14.95 19.75 11.88
N ALA A 56 15.19 18.80 12.78
CA ALA A 56 16.53 18.25 13.02
C ALA A 56 17.16 17.63 11.76
N ALA A 57 16.37 16.94 10.93
CA ALA A 57 16.84 16.41 9.66
C ALA A 57 17.25 17.52 8.68
N ILE A 58 16.42 18.57 8.53
CA ILE A 58 16.71 19.69 7.61
C ILE A 58 17.93 20.47 8.10
N ASP A 59 18.06 20.73 9.39
CA ASP A 59 19.21 21.45 9.96
C ASP A 59 20.50 20.63 9.78
N ALA A 60 20.45 19.32 10.00
CA ALA A 60 21.58 18.43 9.79
C ALA A 60 22.02 18.35 8.31
N ALA A 61 21.06 18.35 7.38
CA ALA A 61 21.37 18.41 5.94
C ALA A 61 22.07 19.71 5.56
N LYS A 62 21.57 20.88 6.03
CA LYS A 62 22.19 22.18 5.83
C LYS A 62 23.60 22.23 6.41
N ALA A 63 23.76 21.78 7.65
CA ALA A 63 25.07 21.72 8.32
C ALA A 63 26.07 20.82 7.57
N ALA A 64 25.57 19.78 6.89
CA ALA A 64 26.38 18.91 6.03
C ALA A 64 26.62 19.48 4.61
N GLY A 65 26.26 20.73 4.33
CA GLY A 65 26.54 21.43 3.07
C GLY A 65 25.49 21.23 1.98
N ALA A 66 24.29 20.77 2.29
CA ALA A 66 23.19 20.76 1.34
C ALA A 66 22.71 22.18 1.06
N THR A 67 22.60 22.55 -0.22
CA THR A 67 22.01 23.80 -0.67
C THR A 67 20.49 23.76 -0.63
N TRP A 68 19.92 22.57 -0.74
CA TRP A 68 18.51 22.29 -0.54
C TRP A 68 18.31 20.86 0.01
N ALA A 69 17.31 20.68 0.85
CA ALA A 69 16.93 19.36 1.34
C ALA A 69 15.43 19.28 1.63
N ASP A 70 14.89 18.08 1.50
CA ASP A 70 13.60 17.72 2.08
C ASP A 70 13.72 16.45 2.93
N ALA A 71 12.81 16.36 3.90
CA ALA A 71 12.64 15.19 4.75
C ALA A 71 11.17 14.79 4.82
N ARG A 72 10.90 13.49 4.77
CA ARG A 72 9.56 12.91 4.88
C ARG A 72 9.56 11.82 5.90
N ILE A 73 8.72 11.95 6.93
CA ILE A 73 8.37 10.85 7.80
C ILE A 73 7.01 10.35 7.34
N SER A 74 6.99 9.10 6.87
CA SER A 74 5.78 8.49 6.32
C SER A 74 5.46 7.18 7.02
N ARG A 75 4.17 6.97 7.31
CA ARG A 75 3.59 5.68 7.63
C ARG A 75 2.87 5.17 6.40
N TYR A 76 3.09 3.92 6.06
CA TYR A 76 2.46 3.26 4.94
C TYR A 76 1.78 1.99 5.42
N ARG A 77 0.45 1.98 5.42
CA ARG A 77 -0.36 0.85 5.82
C ARG A 77 -1.08 0.27 4.61
N GLN A 78 -1.05 -1.04 4.48
CA GLN A 78 -1.80 -1.79 3.47
C GLN A 78 -2.72 -2.79 4.14
N ASN A 79 -3.95 -2.87 3.66
CA ASN A 79 -4.89 -3.90 4.04
C ASN A 79 -5.47 -4.51 2.76
N PHE A 80 -5.49 -5.84 2.69
CA PHE A 80 -6.00 -6.53 1.50
C PHE A 80 -6.69 -7.84 1.86
N VAL A 81 -7.66 -8.19 1.02
CA VAL A 81 -8.37 -9.46 1.03
C VAL A 81 -8.47 -9.95 -0.40
N GLY A 82 -8.03 -11.17 -0.66
CA GLY A 82 -8.18 -11.84 -1.95
C GLY A 82 -9.03 -13.09 -1.83
N THR A 83 -9.88 -13.32 -2.82
CA THR A 83 -10.73 -14.50 -2.89
C THR A 83 -10.67 -15.14 -4.27
N ARG A 84 -10.90 -16.43 -4.30
CA ARG A 84 -11.08 -17.21 -5.51
C ARG A 84 -12.30 -18.10 -5.33
N GLU A 85 -13.27 -18.00 -6.25
CA GLU A 85 -14.59 -18.60 -6.15
C GLU A 85 -15.21 -18.26 -4.77
N LYS A 86 -15.44 -19.26 -3.92
CA LYS A 86 -16.04 -19.11 -2.58
C LYS A 86 -15.01 -19.19 -1.45
N GLN A 87 -13.73 -19.09 -1.75
CA GLN A 87 -12.64 -19.24 -0.78
C GLN A 87 -11.81 -17.99 -0.64
N ILE A 88 -11.43 -17.67 0.58
CA ILE A 88 -10.43 -16.65 0.87
C ILE A 88 -9.07 -17.26 0.55
N THR A 89 -8.29 -16.61 -0.33
CA THR A 89 -6.96 -17.06 -0.72
C THR A 89 -5.85 -16.32 0.00
N GLN A 90 -6.11 -15.07 0.38
CA GLN A 90 -5.13 -14.27 1.11
C GLN A 90 -5.79 -13.13 1.89
N VAL A 91 -5.20 -12.83 3.02
CA VAL A 91 -5.54 -11.68 3.88
C VAL A 91 -4.23 -11.09 4.38
N GLY A 92 -4.12 -9.78 4.41
CA GLY A 92 -2.96 -9.11 4.99
C GLY A 92 -3.28 -7.72 5.50
N ASP A 93 -2.59 -7.35 6.55
CA ASP A 93 -2.52 -6.00 7.08
C ASP A 93 -1.06 -5.73 7.43
N THR A 94 -0.42 -4.82 6.69
CA THR A 94 0.99 -4.48 6.86
C THR A 94 1.13 -3.01 7.19
N ASP A 95 2.14 -2.70 7.97
CA ASP A 95 2.41 -1.35 8.43
C ASP A 95 3.92 -1.09 8.44
N SER A 96 4.34 0.05 7.93
CA SER A 96 5.73 0.48 7.93
C SER A 96 5.84 1.97 8.18
N VAL A 97 6.88 2.36 8.93
CA VAL A 97 7.18 3.75 9.26
C VAL A 97 8.66 4.00 9.01
N GLY A 98 8.99 5.18 8.49
CA GLY A 98 10.38 5.56 8.27
C GLY A 98 10.53 7.01 7.85
N VAL A 99 11.78 7.47 7.81
CA VAL A 99 12.18 8.75 7.26
C VAL A 99 12.93 8.55 5.95
N GLY A 100 12.60 9.34 4.94
CA GLY A 100 13.36 9.48 3.71
C GLY A 100 13.81 10.93 3.55
N ILE A 101 15.09 11.16 3.23
CA ILE A 101 15.68 12.48 3.12
C ILE A 101 16.38 12.61 1.77
N ARG A 102 16.07 13.68 1.04
CA ARG A 102 16.81 14.07 -0.14
C ARG A 102 17.63 15.31 0.17
N ALA A 103 18.84 15.35 -0.34
CA ALA A 103 19.72 16.49 -0.25
C ALA A 103 20.26 16.87 -1.63
N LEU A 104 20.36 18.15 -1.91
CA LEU A 104 21.05 18.70 -3.07
C LEU A 104 22.35 19.33 -2.59
N ALA A 105 23.49 18.84 -3.05
CA ALA A 105 24.80 19.38 -2.72
C ALA A 105 25.71 19.29 -3.96
N ASN A 106 26.52 20.35 -4.22
CA ASN A 106 27.40 20.42 -5.37
C ASN A 106 26.67 20.19 -6.72
N GLY A 107 25.40 20.61 -6.82
CA GLY A 107 24.58 20.44 -8.01
C GLY A 107 24.07 19.02 -8.27
N ALA A 108 24.20 18.09 -7.34
CA ALA A 108 23.75 16.71 -7.50
C ALA A 108 22.84 16.26 -6.34
N TRP A 109 22.00 15.27 -6.62
CA TRP A 109 21.09 14.70 -5.63
C TRP A 109 21.71 13.53 -4.85
N GLY A 110 21.39 13.48 -3.55
CA GLY A 110 21.56 12.31 -2.72
C GLY A 110 20.29 11.97 -1.99
N PHE A 111 20.11 10.69 -1.67
CA PHE A 111 18.98 10.16 -0.91
C PHE A 111 19.46 9.16 0.11
N ALA A 112 18.91 9.24 1.32
CA ALA A 112 19.06 8.22 2.36
C ALA A 112 17.73 8.01 3.09
N ALA A 113 17.53 6.83 3.65
CA ALA A 113 16.33 6.47 4.39
C ALA A 113 16.65 5.63 5.62
N SER A 114 15.83 5.75 6.66
CA SER A 114 16.01 5.02 7.92
C SER A 114 14.68 4.77 8.62
N GLN A 115 14.61 3.73 9.43
CA GLN A 115 13.53 3.50 10.39
C GLN A 115 13.87 4.06 11.78
N ASN A 116 15.07 4.58 11.99
CA ASN A 116 15.47 5.19 13.25
C ASN A 116 14.93 6.63 13.35
N LEU A 117 13.78 6.77 13.98
CA LEU A 117 13.05 8.04 14.16
C LEU A 117 13.42 8.75 15.48
N THR A 118 14.68 8.70 15.88
CA THR A 118 15.26 9.57 16.93
C THR A 118 15.88 10.80 16.30
N LYS A 119 16.10 11.88 17.07
CA LYS A 119 16.80 13.09 16.59
C LYS A 119 18.16 12.75 15.96
N ASP A 120 18.94 11.91 16.64
CA ASP A 120 20.26 11.49 16.15
C ASP A 120 20.15 10.63 14.90
N GLY A 121 19.15 9.74 14.83
CA GLY A 121 18.87 8.87 13.68
C GLY A 121 18.53 9.67 12.44
N VAL A 122 17.56 10.60 12.52
CA VAL A 122 17.19 11.45 11.37
C VAL A 122 18.31 12.39 10.96
N ALA A 123 19.09 12.93 11.92
CA ALA A 123 20.24 13.76 11.62
C ALA A 123 21.38 12.97 10.93
N ALA A 124 21.62 11.74 11.35
CA ALA A 124 22.59 10.84 10.69
C ALA A 124 22.17 10.54 9.25
N THR A 125 20.90 10.20 9.03
CA THR A 125 20.34 9.95 7.70
C THR A 125 20.46 11.20 6.80
N ALA A 126 20.26 12.39 7.34
CA ALA A 126 20.39 13.64 6.60
C ALA A 126 21.84 13.91 6.16
N ARG A 127 22.81 13.66 7.04
CA ARG A 127 24.26 13.76 6.72
C ARG A 127 24.66 12.76 5.65
N GLU A 128 24.13 11.55 5.72
CA GLU A 128 24.35 10.52 4.71
C GLU A 128 23.81 10.96 3.35
N ALA A 129 22.56 11.45 3.27
CA ALA A 129 21.98 11.96 2.04
C ALA A 129 22.85 13.07 1.42
N ALA A 130 23.34 14.03 2.23
CA ALA A 130 24.23 15.10 1.77
C ALA A 130 25.61 14.57 1.29
N THR A 131 26.12 13.52 1.94
CA THR A 131 27.40 12.87 1.52
C THR A 131 27.22 12.16 0.19
N ILE A 132 26.12 11.44 -0.01
CA ILE A 132 25.78 10.79 -1.28
C ILE A 132 25.62 11.84 -2.39
N ALA A 133 24.96 12.98 -2.09
CA ALA A 133 24.83 14.08 -3.05
C ALA A 133 26.18 14.58 -3.53
N ARG A 134 27.12 14.83 -2.62
CA ARG A 134 28.48 15.27 -2.99
C ARG A 134 29.25 14.23 -3.81
N ALA A 135 29.08 12.94 -3.46
CA ALA A 135 29.70 11.84 -4.20
C ALA A 135 29.14 11.69 -5.63
N ASN A 136 27.88 12.03 -5.82
CA ASN A 136 27.21 11.98 -7.12
C ASN A 136 27.52 13.18 -8.02
N ALA A 137 28.18 14.23 -7.50
CA ALA A 137 28.53 15.41 -8.29
C ALA A 137 29.64 15.07 -9.32
N ILE A 138 29.30 15.18 -10.59
CA ILE A 138 30.24 14.92 -11.71
C ILE A 138 30.89 16.25 -12.13
N PRO A 139 32.23 16.36 -12.14
CA PRO A 139 32.90 17.55 -12.61
C PRO A 139 32.50 17.90 -14.05
N GLY A 140 32.10 19.14 -14.26
CA GLY A 140 31.69 19.64 -15.59
C GLY A 140 30.26 19.29 -16.02
N ALA A 141 29.52 18.52 -15.25
CA ALA A 141 28.10 18.34 -15.49
C ALA A 141 27.29 19.59 -15.13
N ALA A 142 26.19 19.84 -15.85
CA ALA A 142 25.27 20.91 -15.50
C ALA A 142 24.65 20.66 -14.12
N PRO A 143 24.70 21.63 -13.18
CA PRO A 143 24.14 21.47 -11.87
C PRO A 143 22.60 21.39 -11.91
N VAL A 144 22.01 20.66 -10.98
CA VAL A 144 20.56 20.68 -10.77
C VAL A 144 20.16 22.07 -10.27
N VAL A 145 19.19 22.67 -10.97
CA VAL A 145 18.57 23.95 -10.60
C VAL A 145 17.10 23.69 -10.30
N LEU A 146 16.66 24.06 -9.09
CA LEU A 146 15.27 23.93 -8.67
C LEU A 146 14.46 25.13 -9.16
N ALA A 147 13.27 24.89 -9.68
CA ALA A 147 12.31 25.95 -9.93
C ALA A 147 11.87 26.58 -8.60
N PRO A 148 11.67 27.91 -8.56
CA PRO A 148 11.10 28.57 -7.38
C PRO A 148 9.73 27.97 -7.03
N ALA A 149 9.52 27.68 -5.76
CA ALA A 149 8.26 27.19 -5.24
C ALA A 149 7.87 27.94 -3.97
N PRO A 150 6.58 28.22 -3.75
CA PRO A 150 6.13 28.87 -2.51
C PRO A 150 6.35 27.95 -1.31
N ALA A 151 6.65 28.56 -0.16
CA ALA A 151 6.69 27.85 1.11
C ALA A 151 5.27 27.65 1.65
N TYR A 152 5.03 26.46 2.21
CA TYR A 152 3.77 26.10 2.89
C TYR A 152 4.05 25.72 4.35
N PRO A 153 4.15 26.67 5.28
CA PRO A 153 4.68 26.42 6.63
C PRO A 153 3.77 25.56 7.52
N ASN A 154 2.48 25.44 7.19
CA ASN A 154 1.51 24.66 7.96
C ASN A 154 0.34 24.17 7.05
N ALA A 155 0.64 23.48 5.97
CA ALA A 155 -0.40 22.93 5.10
C ALA A 155 -0.83 21.53 5.58
N THR A 156 -2.13 21.28 5.47
CA THR A 156 -2.72 19.97 5.75
C THR A 156 -3.64 19.58 4.59
N TRP A 157 -3.54 18.34 4.16
CA TRP A 157 -4.40 17.79 3.13
C TRP A 157 -4.76 16.33 3.45
N LYS A 158 -5.98 15.94 3.14
CA LYS A 158 -6.42 14.53 3.16
C LYS A 158 -7.28 14.20 1.96
N SER A 159 -7.22 12.95 1.50
CA SER A 159 -8.16 12.46 0.50
C SER A 159 -9.60 12.55 1.03
N SER A 160 -10.54 12.80 0.12
CA SER A 160 -11.95 12.85 0.47
C SER A 160 -12.49 11.43 0.62
N TYR A 161 -12.65 10.95 1.86
CA TYR A 161 -13.29 9.68 2.18
C TYR A 161 -14.32 9.89 3.31
N GLU A 162 -15.38 9.09 3.28
CA GLU A 162 -16.45 9.12 4.26
C GLU A 162 -16.24 8.03 5.32
N ILE A 163 -15.87 6.82 4.88
CA ILE A 163 -15.68 5.67 5.74
C ILE A 163 -14.23 5.20 5.61
N ASP A 164 -13.47 5.23 6.72
CA ASP A 164 -12.10 4.70 6.74
C ASP A 164 -12.13 3.17 6.52
N PRO A 165 -11.55 2.65 5.42
CA PRO A 165 -11.60 1.23 5.12
C PRO A 165 -10.82 0.37 6.12
N PHE A 166 -9.93 0.97 6.92
CA PHE A 166 -9.19 0.27 7.96
C PHE A 166 -10.00 0.03 9.24
N THR A 167 -11.18 0.64 9.35
CA THR A 167 -12.14 0.36 10.44
C THR A 167 -13.15 -0.73 10.08
N VAL A 168 -13.22 -1.12 8.81
CA VAL A 168 -14.15 -2.15 8.34
C VAL A 168 -13.59 -3.54 8.67
N PRO A 169 -14.35 -4.42 9.33
CA PRO A 169 -13.93 -5.78 9.65
C PRO A 169 -13.51 -6.58 8.42
N VAL A 170 -12.50 -7.43 8.59
CA VAL A 170 -12.00 -8.28 7.50
C VAL A 170 -13.06 -9.29 7.03
N GLU A 171 -13.91 -9.74 7.93
CA GLU A 171 -15.02 -10.65 7.65
C GLU A 171 -16.02 -10.00 6.69
N GLN A 172 -16.37 -8.72 6.92
CA GLN A 172 -17.27 -7.97 6.04
C GLN A 172 -16.66 -7.78 4.65
N LYS A 173 -15.36 -7.51 4.57
CA LYS A 173 -14.60 -7.41 3.32
C LYS A 173 -14.60 -8.72 2.54
N ALA A 174 -14.31 -9.82 3.24
CA ALA A 174 -14.30 -11.16 2.66
C ALA A 174 -15.69 -11.59 2.18
N GLN A 175 -16.73 -11.35 2.99
CA GLN A 175 -18.10 -11.71 2.65
C GLN A 175 -18.57 -10.99 1.38
N LEU A 176 -18.29 -9.67 1.27
CA LEU A 176 -18.62 -8.90 0.08
C LEU A 176 -18.01 -9.51 -1.19
N LEU A 177 -16.73 -9.94 -1.14
CA LEU A 177 -16.08 -10.58 -2.28
C LEU A 177 -16.66 -11.97 -2.60
N ILE A 178 -16.94 -12.76 -1.57
CA ILE A 178 -17.53 -14.11 -1.73
C ILE A 178 -18.94 -14.02 -2.32
N ASP A 179 -19.73 -13.04 -1.88
CA ASP A 179 -21.08 -12.82 -2.42
C ASP A 179 -21.00 -12.42 -3.89
N ALA A 180 -20.13 -11.47 -4.22
CA ALA A 180 -19.88 -11.06 -5.59
C ALA A 180 -19.41 -12.23 -6.48
N ASN A 181 -18.46 -13.03 -6.02
CA ASN A 181 -17.99 -14.22 -6.74
C ASN A 181 -19.11 -15.24 -6.92
N THR A 182 -19.96 -15.43 -5.88
CA THR A 182 -21.07 -16.38 -5.92
C THR A 182 -22.11 -15.97 -6.97
N GLU A 183 -22.42 -14.68 -7.07
CA GLU A 183 -23.32 -14.18 -8.12
C GLU A 183 -22.72 -14.38 -9.51
N ALA A 184 -21.44 -14.06 -9.68
CA ALA A 184 -20.75 -14.25 -10.96
C ALA A 184 -20.74 -15.72 -11.41
N MET A 185 -20.55 -16.65 -10.49
CA MET A 185 -20.54 -18.09 -10.80
C MET A 185 -21.91 -18.66 -11.19
N LYS A 186 -23.03 -17.92 -11.02
CA LYS A 186 -24.34 -18.30 -11.55
C LYS A 186 -24.45 -18.10 -13.07
N VAL A 187 -23.54 -17.33 -13.67
CA VAL A 187 -23.50 -17.14 -15.12
C VAL A 187 -23.03 -18.43 -15.80
N THR A 188 -23.76 -18.84 -16.84
CA THR A 188 -23.44 -20.03 -17.61
C THR A 188 -21.99 -20.01 -18.09
N ASN A 189 -21.31 -21.15 -17.94
CA ASN A 189 -19.90 -21.37 -18.32
C ASN A 189 -18.85 -20.60 -17.50
N VAL A 190 -19.19 -19.73 -16.57
CA VAL A 190 -18.21 -19.17 -15.64
C VAL A 190 -17.71 -20.26 -14.71
N LYS A 191 -16.40 -20.51 -14.74
CA LYS A 191 -15.73 -21.55 -13.95
C LYS A 191 -14.79 -20.98 -12.90
N PHE A 192 -14.19 -19.81 -13.19
CA PHE A 192 -13.23 -19.19 -12.28
C PHE A 192 -13.61 -17.72 -12.04
N VAL A 193 -13.53 -17.33 -10.78
CA VAL A 193 -13.75 -15.93 -10.36
C VAL A 193 -12.70 -15.57 -9.34
N ASN A 194 -11.97 -14.50 -9.61
CA ASN A 194 -11.00 -13.94 -8.69
C ASN A 194 -11.42 -12.51 -8.36
N SER A 195 -11.44 -12.18 -7.09
CA SER A 195 -11.68 -10.81 -6.65
C SER A 195 -10.72 -10.41 -5.52
N PHE A 196 -10.49 -9.13 -5.43
CA PHE A 196 -9.52 -8.59 -4.50
C PHE A 196 -9.98 -7.23 -3.97
N LEU A 197 -9.75 -6.96 -2.70
CA LEU A 197 -9.84 -5.66 -2.09
C LEU A 197 -8.46 -5.22 -1.67
N PHE A 198 -8.11 -3.99 -2.00
CA PHE A 198 -6.83 -3.42 -1.66
C PHE A 198 -6.99 -1.99 -1.17
N PHE A 199 -6.49 -1.74 0.03
CA PHE A 199 -6.53 -0.43 0.67
C PHE A 199 -5.12 -0.01 1.06
N ILE A 200 -4.80 1.24 0.76
CA ILE A 200 -3.58 1.89 1.19
C ILE A 200 -3.97 3.12 2.01
N ARG A 201 -3.35 3.28 3.18
CA ARG A 201 -3.30 4.54 3.91
C ARG A 201 -1.85 4.99 4.00
N GLU A 202 -1.60 6.20 3.58
CA GLU A 202 -0.31 6.84 3.67
C GLU A 202 -0.47 8.14 4.48
N ASP A 203 0.11 8.17 5.69
CA ASP A 203 0.22 9.37 6.50
C ASP A 203 1.63 9.92 6.29
N ARG A 204 1.75 11.09 5.66
CA ARG A 204 3.01 11.71 5.25
C ARG A 204 3.17 13.06 5.92
N ASN A 205 4.31 13.25 6.57
CA ASN A 205 4.76 14.54 7.09
C ASN A 205 6.02 14.96 6.33
N TYR A 206 6.00 16.12 5.77
CA TYR A 206 7.03 16.67 4.89
C TYR A 206 7.55 18.00 5.41
N ALA A 207 8.86 18.20 5.35
CA ALA A 207 9.47 19.52 5.51
C ALA A 207 10.60 19.72 4.50
N ASN A 208 10.92 20.97 4.18
CA ASN A 208 12.04 21.33 3.29
C ASN A 208 12.78 22.57 3.79
N THR A 209 13.90 22.84 3.15
CA THR A 209 14.75 24.03 3.44
C THR A 209 14.09 25.36 3.13
N ASP A 210 13.06 25.40 2.29
CA ASP A 210 12.31 26.61 1.93
C ASP A 210 11.28 27.00 2.98
N GLY A 211 11.16 26.22 4.08
CA GLY A 211 10.26 26.49 5.20
C GLY A 211 8.88 25.85 5.06
N SER A 212 8.68 24.95 4.12
CA SER A 212 7.43 24.19 4.06
C SER A 212 7.36 23.13 5.16
N PHE A 213 6.16 22.98 5.73
CA PHE A 213 5.76 21.85 6.58
C PHE A 213 4.36 21.42 6.17
N ILE A 214 4.23 20.19 5.66
CA ILE A 214 2.99 19.69 5.06
C ILE A 214 2.64 18.34 5.67
N THR A 215 1.41 18.20 6.16
CA THR A 215 0.86 16.92 6.62
C THR A 215 -0.18 16.43 5.65
N GLN A 216 -0.08 15.17 5.24
CA GLN A 216 -1.01 14.57 4.29
C GLN A 216 -1.47 13.20 4.79
N THR A 217 -2.78 12.93 4.64
CA THR A 217 -3.35 11.59 4.77
C THR A 217 -4.00 11.19 3.44
N VAL A 218 -3.46 10.16 2.83
CA VAL A 218 -3.94 9.65 1.55
C VAL A 218 -4.51 8.26 1.77
N ILE A 219 -5.80 8.07 1.47
CA ILE A 219 -6.43 6.75 1.39
C ILE A 219 -6.66 6.44 -0.09
N ARG A 220 -6.35 5.21 -0.48
CA ARG A 220 -6.63 4.66 -1.81
C ARG A 220 -7.34 3.33 -1.64
N SER A 221 -8.40 3.15 -2.42
CA SER A 221 -9.20 1.93 -2.43
C SER A 221 -9.29 1.37 -3.85
N TRP A 222 -9.19 0.06 -3.97
CA TRP A 222 -9.32 -0.62 -5.24
C TRP A 222 -9.98 -1.98 -5.06
N VAL A 223 -10.83 -2.36 -6.04
CA VAL A 223 -11.55 -3.63 -6.06
C VAL A 223 -11.47 -4.27 -7.44
N PRO A 224 -10.33 -4.86 -7.81
CA PRO A 224 -10.23 -5.64 -9.04
C PRO A 224 -11.02 -6.94 -8.91
N PHE A 225 -11.69 -7.28 -10.01
CA PHE A 225 -12.53 -8.45 -10.16
C PHE A 225 -12.33 -9.05 -11.55
N THR A 226 -12.25 -10.37 -11.65
CA THR A 226 -12.14 -11.09 -12.94
C THR A 226 -12.95 -12.36 -12.90
N ALA A 227 -13.86 -12.52 -13.85
CA ALA A 227 -14.56 -13.75 -14.13
C ALA A 227 -14.03 -14.39 -15.42
N THR A 228 -13.87 -15.72 -15.43
CA THR A 228 -13.44 -16.50 -16.57
C THR A 228 -14.49 -17.57 -16.89
N ALA A 229 -15.02 -17.49 -18.09
CA ALA A 229 -15.87 -18.53 -18.65
C ALA A 229 -15.03 -19.50 -19.52
N VAL A 230 -15.43 -20.76 -19.52
CA VAL A 230 -14.79 -21.84 -20.29
C VAL A 230 -15.84 -22.49 -21.18
N SER A 231 -15.50 -22.76 -22.45
CA SER A 231 -16.39 -23.45 -23.36
C SER A 231 -16.74 -24.86 -22.86
N PRO A 232 -17.92 -25.43 -23.22
CA PRO A 232 -18.32 -26.75 -22.73
C PRO A 232 -17.35 -27.88 -23.04
N ASP A 233 -16.64 -27.76 -24.14
CA ASP A 233 -15.62 -28.73 -24.62
C ASP A 233 -14.21 -28.43 -24.13
N PHE A 234 -14.04 -27.37 -23.29
CA PHE A 234 -12.76 -26.88 -22.76
C PHE A 234 -11.75 -26.43 -23.84
N SER A 235 -12.18 -26.17 -25.06
CA SER A 235 -11.31 -25.74 -26.15
C SER A 235 -10.99 -24.24 -26.13
N ASP A 236 -11.81 -23.44 -25.46
CA ASP A 236 -11.64 -21.97 -25.36
C ASP A 236 -12.03 -21.44 -23.99
N PHE A 237 -11.46 -20.31 -23.64
CA PHE A 237 -11.82 -19.56 -22.43
C PHE A 237 -11.79 -18.06 -22.68
N GLN A 238 -12.65 -17.32 -21.99
CA GLN A 238 -12.74 -15.87 -22.05
C GLN A 238 -12.76 -15.29 -20.63
N SER A 239 -11.93 -14.29 -20.39
CA SER A 239 -11.87 -13.59 -19.11
C SER A 239 -12.35 -12.15 -19.26
N ARG A 240 -13.13 -11.67 -18.29
CA ARG A 240 -13.54 -10.28 -18.17
C ARG A 240 -13.26 -9.77 -16.77
N GLY A 241 -12.58 -8.63 -16.71
CA GLY A 241 -12.36 -7.86 -15.47
C GLY A 241 -13.30 -6.67 -15.38
N ASN A 242 -13.52 -6.17 -14.18
CA ASN A 242 -14.19 -4.89 -14.00
C ASN A 242 -13.27 -3.75 -14.47
N THR A 243 -13.87 -2.60 -14.77
CA THR A 243 -13.17 -1.38 -15.21
C THR A 243 -12.94 -0.40 -14.06
N VAL A 244 -13.20 -0.83 -12.82
CA VAL A 244 -13.06 0.01 -11.63
C VAL A 244 -11.58 0.31 -11.39
N GLN A 245 -11.20 1.58 -11.53
CA GLN A 245 -9.85 2.04 -11.28
C GLN A 245 -9.65 2.38 -9.80
N PRO A 246 -8.40 2.32 -9.29
CA PRO A 246 -8.09 2.80 -7.94
C PRO A 246 -8.56 4.24 -7.73
N ALA A 247 -9.16 4.53 -6.58
CA ALA A 247 -9.65 5.87 -6.25
C ALA A 247 -9.11 6.35 -4.90
N GLY A 248 -8.92 7.67 -4.77
CA GLY A 248 -8.54 8.33 -3.53
C GLY A 248 -9.72 8.49 -2.57
N ARG A 249 -10.47 7.40 -2.32
CA ARG A 249 -11.69 7.34 -1.50
C ARG A 249 -11.62 6.19 -0.51
N GLY A 250 -12.59 6.12 0.42
CA GLY A 250 -12.69 5.11 1.44
C GLY A 250 -13.58 3.91 1.08
N TRP A 251 -14.19 3.30 2.09
CA TRP A 251 -15.04 2.13 1.91
C TRP A 251 -16.33 2.43 1.12
N GLU A 252 -16.85 3.64 1.20
CA GLU A 252 -17.99 4.10 0.41
C GLU A 252 -17.78 3.90 -1.10
N PHE A 253 -16.54 4.01 -1.58
CA PHE A 253 -16.21 3.75 -2.99
C PHE A 253 -16.43 2.29 -3.38
N ILE A 254 -16.11 1.35 -2.47
CA ILE A 254 -16.31 -0.08 -2.69
C ILE A 254 -17.80 -0.41 -2.71
N GLN A 255 -18.59 0.22 -1.82
CA GLN A 255 -20.04 0.06 -1.79
C GLN A 255 -20.70 0.61 -3.08
N ALA A 256 -20.23 1.78 -3.54
CA ALA A 256 -20.71 2.40 -4.78
C ALA A 256 -20.29 1.64 -6.04
N ALA A 257 -19.24 0.83 -5.99
CA ALA A 257 -18.83 -0.01 -7.10
C ALA A 257 -19.88 -1.08 -7.45
N ASN A 258 -20.78 -1.37 -6.52
CA ASN A 258 -21.98 -2.20 -6.69
C ASN A 258 -21.67 -3.50 -7.45
N LEU A 259 -20.73 -4.27 -6.89
CA LEU A 259 -20.16 -5.45 -7.55
C LEU A 259 -21.23 -6.44 -8.01
N ASP A 260 -22.33 -6.55 -7.24
CA ASP A 260 -23.41 -7.50 -7.47
C ASP A 260 -24.25 -7.16 -8.74
N SER A 261 -24.48 -5.88 -9.02
CA SER A 261 -25.30 -5.46 -10.16
C SER A 261 -24.53 -5.37 -11.48
N ASN A 262 -23.21 -5.19 -11.41
CA ASN A 262 -22.36 -5.15 -12.59
C ASN A 262 -22.28 -6.52 -13.31
N PHE A 263 -22.63 -7.64 -12.65
CA PHE A 263 -22.65 -8.97 -13.28
C PHE A 263 -23.72 -9.13 -14.34
N THR A 264 -24.80 -8.36 -14.30
CA THR A 264 -25.79 -8.35 -15.37
C THR A 264 -25.18 -7.89 -16.71
N TYR A 265 -24.22 -6.98 -16.67
CA TYR A 265 -23.47 -6.53 -17.85
C TYR A 265 -22.54 -7.64 -18.40
N TYR A 266 -22.00 -8.51 -17.54
CA TYR A 266 -21.14 -9.64 -17.94
C TYR A 266 -21.95 -10.80 -18.52
N LYS A 267 -23.24 -10.95 -18.20
CA LYS A 267 -24.12 -11.98 -18.76
C LYS A 267 -24.22 -11.93 -20.29
N LEU A 268 -24.04 -10.77 -20.89
CA LEU A 268 -24.40 -10.53 -22.28
C LEU A 268 -23.25 -10.69 -23.28
N ASN A 269 -21.98 -10.88 -22.86
CA ASN A 269 -20.85 -10.76 -23.79
C ASN A 269 -19.64 -11.69 -23.55
N LEU A 270 -19.75 -12.75 -22.74
CA LEU A 270 -18.59 -13.65 -22.57
C LEU A 270 -18.33 -14.52 -23.82
N PHE A 271 -19.38 -14.88 -24.58
CA PHE A 271 -19.26 -15.55 -25.88
C PHE A 271 -20.30 -14.98 -26.87
N PRO A 272 -20.02 -13.86 -27.58
CA PRO A 272 -20.90 -13.39 -28.62
C PRO A 272 -20.83 -14.39 -29.80
N GLY A 273 -21.81 -15.27 -29.92
CA GLY A 273 -21.92 -16.18 -31.07
C GLY A 273 -22.16 -17.66 -30.75
N HIS A 274 -22.23 -18.04 -29.48
CA HIS A 274 -22.54 -19.41 -29.06
C HIS A 274 -23.74 -19.43 -28.09
N LEU A 275 -24.92 -18.97 -28.58
CA LEU A 275 -26.24 -19.28 -28.02
C LEU A 275 -26.95 -20.20 -28.96
#